data_3d574277cd29f63e5f4c9aecdb1c7a23
#
_entry.id   3d574277cd29f63e5f4c9aecdb1c7a23
#
_cell.length_a   1.000
_cell.length_b   1.000
_cell.length_c   1.000
_cell.angle_alpha   90.00
_cell.angle_beta   90.00
_cell.angle_gamma   90.00
#
_symmetry.space_group_name_H-M   'P 1'
#
loop_
_entity.id
_entity.type
_entity.pdbx_description
1 polymer ?
#
loop_
_entity_poly.entity_id
_entity_poly.type
_entity_poly.pdbx_seq_one_letter_code
_entity_poly.pdbx_strand_id
1 'polypeptide(L)'
;MRQPFQPVHPPRGRRAVFVFAALAGALLVAPAHLAAQAPDPSDIAEGARLFRQKGNCQSCHGWAGDGRKMDTQMPDGANLRETRLDRAALIMTIKCGLPGTGMPPFDKFAYSDGRCYGLKQADLRKAGQRMSDPPATLQNREIEYIADFLYAKVIGKGPMNHEKCIEFWGQETEACAEFPK
;
A
#
# COMPACT_ATOMS: atom_id res chain seq x y z
N MET A 1 -71.48 51.93 39.14
CA MET A 1 -70.50 53.00 38.85
C MET A 1 -69.17 52.37 38.53
N ARG A 2 -68.77 52.46 37.26
CA ARG A 2 -67.51 51.86 36.79
C ARG A 2 -66.47 52.96 36.66
N GLN A 3 -65.33 52.82 37.38
CA GLN A 3 -64.22 53.76 37.23
C GLN A 3 -63.39 53.38 36.00
N PRO A 4 -62.89 54.35 35.21
CA PRO A 4 -62.08 54.11 34.05
C PRO A 4 -60.64 53.84 34.42
N PHE A 5 -60.11 52.86 33.72
CA PHE A 5 -58.69 52.40 33.74
C PHE A 5 -57.75 53.51 33.21
N GLN A 6 -56.76 53.93 34.04
CA GLN A 6 -55.69 54.82 33.58
C GLN A 6 -54.50 54.01 33.07
N PRO A 7 -53.91 54.33 31.89
CA PRO A 7 -52.71 53.63 31.39
C PRO A 7 -51.45 54.10 32.14
N VAL A 8 -50.71 53.17 32.65
CA VAL A 8 -49.39 53.37 33.30
C VAL A 8 -48.31 53.48 32.17
N HIS A 9 -47.66 54.65 32.13
CA HIS A 9 -46.50 54.85 31.22
C HIS A 9 -45.24 54.23 31.84
N PRO A 10 -44.47 53.44 31.13
CA PRO A 10 -43.19 52.93 31.59
C PRO A 10 -42.09 54.00 31.51
N PRO A 11 -41.12 54.00 32.46
CA PRO A 11 -40.05 55.00 32.50
C PRO A 11 -39.08 54.81 31.28
N ARG A 12 -38.69 55.97 30.73
CA ARG A 12 -37.68 56.03 29.68
C ARG A 12 -36.32 55.65 30.26
N GLY A 13 -35.93 54.35 30.09
CA GLY A 13 -34.58 53.87 30.37
C GLY A 13 -33.58 54.35 29.31
N ARG A 14 -32.52 54.97 29.78
CA ARG A 14 -31.36 55.39 28.99
C ARG A 14 -30.76 54.15 28.31
N ARG A 15 -30.75 54.13 26.98
CA ARG A 15 -30.06 53.09 26.19
C ARG A 15 -28.56 53.34 26.30
N ALA A 16 -27.87 52.55 27.12
CA ALA A 16 -26.43 52.42 27.05
C ALA A 16 -26.08 51.58 25.81
N VAL A 17 -25.45 52.23 24.86
CA VAL A 17 -24.93 51.55 23.66
C VAL A 17 -23.64 50.86 24.06
N PHE A 18 -23.70 49.55 24.35
CA PHE A 18 -22.51 48.71 24.44
C PHE A 18 -22.06 48.33 23.03
N VAL A 19 -20.98 49.00 22.56
CA VAL A 19 -20.27 48.59 21.35
C VAL A 19 -19.45 47.35 21.71
N PHE A 20 -20.00 46.17 21.42
CA PHE A 20 -19.20 44.93 21.41
C PHE A 20 -18.33 44.92 20.14
N ALA A 21 -17.07 45.24 20.31
CA ALA A 21 -16.06 44.95 19.29
C ALA A 21 -15.87 43.45 19.23
N ALA A 22 -16.54 42.79 18.27
CA ALA A 22 -16.32 41.38 17.94
C ALA A 22 -14.99 41.27 17.21
N LEU A 23 -13.93 40.94 17.94
CA LEU A 23 -12.67 40.44 17.32
C LEU A 23 -12.94 39.05 16.76
N ALA A 24 -13.28 39.01 15.47
CA ALA A 24 -13.33 37.76 14.69
C ALA A 24 -11.91 37.29 14.46
N GLY A 25 -11.35 36.52 15.40
CA GLY A 25 -10.13 35.74 15.17
C GLY A 25 -10.42 34.63 14.16
N ALA A 26 -10.11 34.87 12.89
CA ALA A 26 -10.10 33.81 11.90
C ALA A 26 -8.96 32.85 12.21
N LEU A 27 -9.24 31.75 12.90
CA LEU A 27 -8.36 30.60 13.01
C LEU A 27 -8.21 30.01 11.59
N LEU A 28 -7.11 30.34 10.92
CA LEU A 28 -6.66 29.67 9.72
C LEU A 28 -6.27 28.23 10.12
N VAL A 29 -7.23 27.32 10.10
CA VAL A 29 -6.96 25.88 10.17
C VAL A 29 -6.32 25.52 8.84
N ALA A 30 -4.99 25.55 8.76
CA ALA A 30 -4.26 25.00 7.64
C ALA A 30 -4.60 23.50 7.55
N PRO A 31 -5.01 22.97 6.38
CA PRO A 31 -5.20 21.54 6.22
C PRO A 31 -3.85 20.87 6.48
N ALA A 32 -3.77 20.08 7.54
CA ALA A 32 -2.64 19.19 7.76
C ALA A 32 -2.69 18.17 6.61
N HIS A 33 -1.89 18.39 5.56
CA HIS A 33 -1.62 17.36 4.57
C HIS A 33 -0.96 16.21 5.34
N LEU A 34 -1.68 15.11 5.55
CA LEU A 34 -1.07 13.85 5.93
C LEU A 34 -0.16 13.44 4.76
N ALA A 35 1.06 13.93 4.78
CA ALA A 35 2.10 13.36 3.94
C ALA A 35 2.21 11.89 4.34
N ALA A 36 1.97 10.98 3.39
CA ALA A 36 2.20 9.56 3.61
C ALA A 36 3.65 9.42 4.08
N GLN A 37 3.83 8.94 5.31
CA GLN A 37 5.18 8.75 5.85
C GLN A 37 5.90 7.74 4.97
N ALA A 38 7.17 8.04 4.65
CA ALA A 38 8.03 7.07 3.97
C ALA A 38 8.11 5.80 4.82
N PRO A 39 8.12 4.61 4.19
CA PRO A 39 8.23 3.34 4.92
C PRO A 39 9.48 3.34 5.80
N ASP A 40 9.36 2.74 7.00
CA ASP A 40 10.48 2.60 7.92
C ASP A 40 11.59 1.73 7.28
N PRO A 41 12.86 2.08 7.40
CA PRO A 41 13.96 1.26 6.90
C PRO A 41 13.94 -0.20 7.43
N SER A 42 13.47 -0.43 8.63
CA SER A 42 13.31 -1.79 9.20
C SER A 42 12.18 -2.56 8.49
N ASP A 43 11.09 -1.92 8.12
CA ASP A 43 9.99 -2.52 7.35
C ASP A 43 10.46 -2.91 5.94
N ILE A 44 11.28 -2.04 5.30
CA ILE A 44 11.90 -2.33 4.01
C ILE A 44 12.85 -3.53 4.09
N ALA A 45 13.68 -3.60 5.13
CA ALA A 45 14.60 -4.72 5.35
C ALA A 45 13.86 -6.04 5.59
N GLU A 46 12.80 -6.02 6.39
CA GLU A 46 11.94 -7.17 6.62
C GLU A 46 11.22 -7.60 5.34
N GLY A 47 10.70 -6.66 4.57
CA GLY A 47 10.11 -6.92 3.26
C GLY A 47 11.07 -7.62 2.30
N ALA A 48 12.33 -7.17 2.25
CA ALA A 48 13.38 -7.80 1.46
C ALA A 48 13.66 -9.24 1.91
N ARG A 49 13.69 -9.48 3.23
CA ARG A 49 13.86 -10.83 3.79
C ARG A 49 12.68 -11.75 3.42
N LEU A 50 11.44 -11.25 3.58
CA LEU A 50 10.23 -11.98 3.24
C LEU A 50 10.15 -12.31 1.75
N PHE A 51 10.49 -11.36 0.88
CA PHE A 51 10.56 -11.55 -0.57
C PHE A 51 11.52 -12.68 -0.96
N ARG A 52 12.69 -12.74 -0.33
CA ARG A 52 13.73 -13.74 -0.65
C ARG A 52 13.48 -15.07 0.01
N GLN A 53 13.02 -15.11 1.25
CA GLN A 53 12.96 -16.32 2.07
C GLN A 53 11.55 -16.90 2.15
N LYS A 54 10.66 -16.29 2.95
CA LYS A 54 9.35 -16.87 3.26
C LYS A 54 8.43 -16.93 2.04
N GLY A 55 8.35 -15.83 1.29
CA GLY A 55 7.54 -15.75 0.06
C GLY A 55 8.22 -16.41 -1.14
N ASN A 56 9.55 -16.56 -1.10
CA ASN A 56 10.39 -17.08 -2.18
C ASN A 56 10.08 -16.48 -3.56
N CYS A 57 9.73 -15.18 -3.58
CA CYS A 57 9.32 -14.47 -4.80
C CYS A 57 10.45 -14.43 -5.85
N GLN A 58 11.70 -14.41 -5.37
CA GLN A 58 12.89 -14.40 -6.23
C GLN A 58 13.03 -15.62 -7.12
N SER A 59 12.47 -16.76 -6.75
CA SER A 59 12.53 -17.97 -7.58
C SER A 59 11.89 -17.76 -8.95
N CYS A 60 10.84 -16.93 -9.04
CA CYS A 60 10.17 -16.56 -10.28
C CYS A 60 10.57 -15.17 -10.79
N HIS A 61 10.64 -14.18 -9.88
CA HIS A 61 10.83 -12.77 -10.23
C HIS A 61 12.30 -12.30 -10.27
N GLY A 62 13.24 -13.19 -9.89
CA GLY A 62 14.65 -12.82 -9.72
C GLY A 62 14.90 -12.07 -8.42
N TRP A 63 16.14 -12.13 -7.90
CA TRP A 63 16.51 -11.43 -6.65
C TRP A 63 16.38 -9.90 -6.78
N ALA A 64 16.63 -9.38 -7.98
CA ALA A 64 16.51 -7.97 -8.32
C ALA A 64 15.10 -7.55 -8.72
N GLY A 65 14.15 -8.49 -8.80
CA GLY A 65 12.80 -8.25 -9.29
C GLY A 65 12.73 -7.93 -10.78
N ASP A 66 13.73 -8.35 -11.56
CA ASP A 66 13.88 -8.05 -13.00
C ASP A 66 13.30 -9.14 -13.91
N GLY A 67 12.63 -10.13 -13.33
CA GLY A 67 12.02 -11.24 -14.05
C GLY A 67 12.99 -12.37 -14.39
N ARG A 68 14.29 -12.24 -14.06
CA ARG A 68 15.28 -13.30 -14.26
C ARG A 68 15.19 -14.32 -13.11
N LYS A 69 14.33 -15.33 -13.30
CA LYS A 69 14.07 -16.34 -12.28
C LYS A 69 15.35 -17.03 -11.82
N MET A 70 15.41 -17.34 -10.52
CA MET A 70 16.56 -18.04 -9.94
C MET A 70 16.39 -19.56 -9.93
N ASP A 71 15.18 -20.06 -10.17
CA ASP A 71 14.89 -21.48 -10.25
C ASP A 71 14.31 -21.81 -11.64
N THR A 72 15.03 -22.62 -12.40
CA THR A 72 14.63 -23.00 -13.76
C THR A 72 13.34 -23.84 -13.80
N GLN A 73 12.98 -24.49 -12.71
CA GLN A 73 11.75 -25.28 -12.60
C GLN A 73 10.51 -24.44 -12.32
N MET A 74 10.71 -23.20 -11.86
CA MET A 74 9.62 -22.29 -11.57
C MET A 74 9.13 -21.58 -12.84
N PRO A 75 7.86 -21.17 -12.90
CA PRO A 75 7.34 -20.37 -14.01
C PRO A 75 8.06 -19.03 -14.11
N ASP A 76 8.03 -18.41 -15.28
CA ASP A 76 8.57 -17.06 -15.47
C ASP A 76 7.71 -16.05 -14.71
N GLY A 77 8.35 -15.25 -13.87
CA GLY A 77 7.72 -14.13 -13.17
C GLY A 77 7.83 -12.84 -13.99
N ALA A 78 6.89 -11.94 -13.81
CA ALA A 78 6.94 -10.63 -14.42
C ALA A 78 8.18 -9.83 -13.93
N ASN A 79 8.70 -8.95 -14.79
CA ASN A 79 9.66 -7.93 -14.40
C ASN A 79 8.98 -6.89 -13.49
N LEU A 80 9.22 -6.98 -12.18
CA LEU A 80 8.62 -6.09 -11.19
C LEU A 80 9.18 -4.68 -11.28
N ARG A 81 10.35 -4.48 -11.86
CA ARG A 81 10.97 -3.15 -12.02
C ARG A 81 10.19 -2.26 -13.00
N GLU A 82 9.45 -2.87 -13.90
CA GLU A 82 8.63 -2.20 -14.92
C GLU A 82 7.13 -2.16 -14.59
N THR A 83 6.73 -2.77 -13.46
CA THR A 83 5.32 -2.78 -13.08
C THR A 83 4.80 -1.36 -12.83
N ARG A 84 3.54 -1.14 -13.20
CA ARG A 84 2.81 0.12 -13.00
C ARG A 84 1.66 -0.02 -11.99
N LEU A 85 1.60 -1.16 -11.30
CA LEU A 85 0.59 -1.35 -10.26
C LEU A 85 0.77 -0.29 -9.18
N ASP A 86 -0.31 0.30 -8.71
CA ASP A 86 -0.28 1.08 -7.48
C ASP A 86 -0.13 0.15 -6.26
N ARG A 87 0.13 0.73 -5.09
CA ARG A 87 0.40 -0.05 -3.87
C ARG A 87 -0.76 -0.97 -3.50
N ALA A 88 -2.00 -0.53 -3.67
CA ALA A 88 -3.18 -1.32 -3.35
C ALA A 88 -3.34 -2.51 -4.30
N ALA A 89 -3.16 -2.28 -5.60
CA ALA A 89 -3.18 -3.33 -6.62
C ALA A 89 -2.02 -4.32 -6.44
N LEU A 90 -0.83 -3.85 -6.06
CA LEU A 90 0.31 -4.72 -5.76
C LEU A 90 0.02 -5.62 -4.55
N ILE A 91 -0.47 -5.06 -3.46
CA ILE A 91 -0.88 -5.82 -2.26
C ILE A 91 -1.95 -6.84 -2.62
N MET A 92 -2.97 -6.45 -3.40
CA MET A 92 -4.03 -7.34 -3.86
C MET A 92 -3.45 -8.49 -4.69
N THR A 93 -2.51 -8.20 -5.60
CA THR A 93 -1.84 -9.21 -6.43
C THR A 93 -1.06 -10.21 -5.58
N ILE A 94 -0.31 -9.75 -4.57
CA ILE A 94 0.41 -10.67 -3.66
C ILE A 94 -0.57 -11.51 -2.84
N LYS A 95 -1.61 -10.89 -2.28
CA LYS A 95 -2.62 -11.62 -1.48
C LYS A 95 -3.34 -12.69 -2.29
N CYS A 96 -3.75 -12.36 -3.48
CA CYS A 96 -4.70 -13.14 -4.27
C CYS A 96 -4.05 -13.95 -5.38
N GLY A 97 -2.79 -13.71 -5.69
CA GLY A 97 -2.18 -14.27 -6.88
C GLY A 97 -2.88 -13.79 -8.15
N LEU A 98 -2.58 -14.43 -9.25
CA LEU A 98 -3.20 -14.15 -10.54
C LEU A 98 -3.80 -15.44 -11.12
N PRO A 99 -5.15 -15.59 -11.13
CA PRO A 99 -5.81 -16.77 -11.65
C PRO A 99 -5.39 -17.09 -13.09
N GLY A 100 -5.12 -18.37 -13.37
CA GLY A 100 -4.67 -18.83 -14.68
C GLY A 100 -3.18 -18.59 -14.97
N THR A 101 -2.41 -18.12 -13.98
CA THR A 101 -0.95 -17.96 -14.07
C THR A 101 -0.23 -18.77 -13.01
N GLY A 102 1.12 -18.75 -13.02
CA GLY A 102 1.94 -19.36 -11.98
C GLY A 102 2.04 -18.56 -10.68
N MET A 103 1.49 -17.34 -10.62
CA MET A 103 1.55 -16.50 -9.41
C MET A 103 0.54 -16.99 -8.37
N PRO A 104 0.98 -17.58 -7.22
CA PRO A 104 0.11 -18.14 -6.22
C PRO A 104 -0.51 -17.06 -5.30
N PRO A 105 -1.62 -17.34 -4.61
CA PRO A 105 -2.16 -16.49 -3.57
C PRO A 105 -1.41 -16.71 -2.25
N PHE A 106 -0.95 -15.65 -1.61
CA PHE A 106 -0.26 -15.74 -0.30
C PHE A 106 -1.20 -15.56 0.91
N ASP A 107 -2.43 -15.06 0.71
CA ASP A 107 -3.45 -15.05 1.76
C ASP A 107 -4.09 -16.44 1.85
N LYS A 108 -3.99 -17.09 3.03
CA LYS A 108 -4.59 -18.42 3.26
C LYS A 108 -6.11 -18.48 3.05
N PHE A 109 -6.77 -17.33 3.08
CA PHE A 109 -8.21 -17.19 2.87
C PHE A 109 -8.57 -16.69 1.46
N ALA A 110 -7.58 -16.60 0.56
CA ALA A 110 -7.84 -16.25 -0.83
C ALA A 110 -8.96 -17.14 -1.40
N TYR A 111 -9.86 -16.52 -2.13
CA TYR A 111 -10.98 -17.19 -2.79
C TYR A 111 -11.96 -17.95 -1.87
N SER A 112 -11.92 -17.73 -0.55
CA SER A 112 -12.87 -18.34 0.38
C SER A 112 -14.21 -17.59 0.44
N ASP A 113 -14.18 -16.25 0.35
CA ASP A 113 -15.32 -15.36 0.62
C ASP A 113 -15.51 -14.22 -0.39
N GLY A 114 -14.82 -14.28 -1.52
CA GLY A 114 -14.87 -13.23 -2.56
C GLY A 114 -13.92 -12.06 -2.35
N ARG A 115 -13.07 -12.08 -1.31
CA ARG A 115 -12.07 -11.02 -1.04
C ARG A 115 -11.05 -10.84 -2.17
N CYS A 116 -10.86 -11.86 -2.99
CA CYS A 116 -9.96 -11.86 -4.13
C CYS A 116 -10.74 -11.68 -5.42
N TYR A 117 -10.71 -10.47 -5.96
CA TYR A 117 -11.36 -10.10 -7.23
C TYR A 117 -12.86 -10.39 -7.28
N GLY A 118 -13.54 -10.50 -6.14
CA GLY A 118 -14.94 -10.90 -6.07
C GLY A 118 -15.20 -12.39 -6.35
N LEU A 119 -14.14 -13.18 -6.55
CA LEU A 119 -14.21 -14.60 -6.93
C LEU A 119 -14.10 -15.53 -5.72
N LYS A 120 -14.74 -16.68 -5.84
CA LYS A 120 -14.60 -17.79 -4.90
C LYS A 120 -13.96 -19.00 -5.61
N GLN A 121 -13.49 -19.94 -4.84
CA GLN A 121 -12.89 -21.18 -5.37
C GLN A 121 -13.79 -21.92 -6.37
N ALA A 122 -15.10 -21.83 -6.19
CA ALA A 122 -16.06 -22.44 -7.11
C ALA A 122 -16.03 -21.76 -8.51
N ASP A 123 -15.82 -20.43 -8.53
CA ASP A 123 -15.78 -19.66 -9.76
C ASP A 123 -14.50 -19.99 -10.56
N LEU A 124 -13.37 -20.14 -9.86
CA LEU A 124 -12.10 -20.55 -10.49
C LEU A 124 -12.25 -21.94 -11.11
N ARG A 125 -12.81 -22.91 -10.38
CA ARG A 125 -13.05 -24.28 -10.91
C ARG A 125 -13.96 -24.26 -12.14
N LYS A 126 -15.03 -23.46 -12.10
CA LYS A 126 -15.98 -23.31 -13.22
C LYS A 126 -15.30 -22.73 -14.45
N ALA A 127 -14.35 -21.78 -14.25
CA ALA A 127 -13.56 -21.18 -15.33
C ALA A 127 -12.37 -22.05 -15.78
N GLY A 128 -12.18 -23.25 -15.21
CA GLY A 128 -11.03 -24.12 -15.51
C GLY A 128 -9.69 -23.56 -15.05
N GLN A 129 -9.70 -22.53 -14.19
CA GLN A 129 -8.48 -21.90 -13.67
C GLN A 129 -8.01 -22.61 -12.40
N ARG A 130 -6.71 -22.87 -12.36
CA ARG A 130 -6.04 -23.42 -11.18
C ARG A 130 -5.13 -22.35 -10.58
N MET A 131 -5.02 -22.36 -9.25
CA MET A 131 -4.02 -21.60 -8.53
C MET A 131 -2.93 -22.55 -8.05
N SER A 132 -1.69 -22.12 -8.17
CA SER A 132 -0.57 -22.82 -7.54
C SER A 132 -0.61 -22.60 -6.03
N ASP A 133 -0.12 -23.56 -5.26
CA ASP A 133 0.04 -23.38 -3.83
C ASP A 133 1.28 -22.50 -3.56
N PRO A 134 1.19 -21.52 -2.64
CA PRO A 134 2.33 -20.72 -2.27
C PRO A 134 3.31 -21.53 -1.40
N PRO A 135 4.62 -21.22 -1.41
CA PRO A 135 5.59 -21.88 -0.54
C PRO A 135 5.28 -21.67 0.94
N ALA A 136 4.65 -20.57 1.29
CA ALA A 136 4.14 -20.25 2.62
C ALA A 136 3.01 -19.24 2.53
N THR A 137 2.10 -19.23 3.52
CA THR A 137 1.14 -18.14 3.66
C THR A 137 1.77 -16.93 4.33
N LEU A 138 1.35 -15.74 3.94
CA LEU A 138 1.78 -14.46 4.48
C LEU A 138 0.65 -13.78 5.25
N GLN A 139 0.99 -13.13 6.36
CA GLN A 139 0.08 -12.25 7.08
C GLN A 139 -0.05 -10.91 6.34
N ASN A 140 -1.14 -10.18 6.59
CA ASN A 140 -1.36 -8.88 5.93
C ASN A 140 -0.15 -7.93 6.10
N ARG A 141 0.41 -7.85 7.31
CA ARG A 141 1.56 -6.99 7.58
C ARG A 141 2.83 -7.42 6.83
N GLU A 142 3.04 -8.72 6.68
CA GLU A 142 4.16 -9.25 5.90
C GLU A 142 4.05 -8.90 4.41
N ILE A 143 2.83 -8.90 3.87
CA ILE A 143 2.56 -8.48 2.49
C ILE A 143 2.81 -6.97 2.33
N GLU A 144 2.43 -6.16 3.33
CA GLU A 144 2.71 -4.72 3.34
C GLU A 144 4.22 -4.44 3.35
N TYR A 145 5.00 -5.15 4.16
CA TYR A 145 6.46 -5.05 4.17
C TYR A 145 7.08 -5.40 2.81
N ILE A 146 6.60 -6.47 2.15
CA ILE A 146 7.06 -6.79 0.80
C ILE A 146 6.73 -5.67 -0.17
N ALA A 147 5.53 -5.08 -0.10
CA ALA A 147 5.15 -3.96 -0.95
C ALA A 147 6.05 -2.74 -0.69
N ASP A 148 6.35 -2.42 0.55
CA ASP A 148 7.23 -1.31 0.92
C ASP A 148 8.66 -1.52 0.40
N PHE A 149 9.20 -2.74 0.52
CA PHE A 149 10.47 -3.11 -0.09
C PHE A 149 10.45 -2.94 -1.61
N LEU A 150 9.42 -3.47 -2.28
CA LEU A 150 9.31 -3.40 -3.74
C LEU A 150 9.26 -1.94 -4.23
N TYR A 151 8.49 -1.07 -3.59
CA TYR A 151 8.44 0.35 -3.94
C TYR A 151 9.74 1.09 -3.64
N ALA A 152 10.39 0.78 -2.52
CA ALA A 152 11.63 1.44 -2.15
C ALA A 152 12.82 1.04 -3.04
N LYS A 153 12.89 -0.22 -3.47
CA LYS A 153 14.11 -0.80 -4.04
C LYS A 153 13.96 -1.39 -5.45
N VAL A 154 12.75 -1.63 -5.94
CA VAL A 154 12.52 -2.39 -7.17
C VAL A 154 11.72 -1.60 -8.19
N ILE A 155 10.47 -1.25 -7.86
CA ILE A 155 9.52 -0.64 -8.79
C ILE A 155 10.01 0.73 -9.26
N GLY A 156 10.02 0.93 -10.59
CA GLY A 156 10.39 2.22 -11.18
C GLY A 156 11.89 2.54 -11.11
N LYS A 157 12.74 1.60 -10.66
CA LYS A 157 14.19 1.81 -10.58
C LYS A 157 14.91 1.56 -11.91
N GLY A 158 14.18 1.22 -12.97
CA GLY A 158 14.73 0.92 -14.28
C GLY A 158 15.56 -0.38 -14.30
N PRO A 159 16.20 -0.70 -15.42
CA PRO A 159 17.00 -1.91 -15.55
C PRO A 159 18.10 -2.00 -14.49
N MET A 160 18.43 -3.22 -14.07
CA MET A 160 19.57 -3.47 -13.19
C MET A 160 20.88 -3.26 -13.96
N ASN A 161 21.86 -2.66 -13.31
CA ASN A 161 23.25 -2.55 -13.76
C ASN A 161 24.18 -2.77 -12.57
N HIS A 162 25.48 -2.77 -12.78
CA HIS A 162 26.47 -3.03 -11.76
C HIS A 162 26.38 -2.06 -10.56
N GLU A 163 26.28 -0.75 -10.83
CA GLU A 163 26.15 0.28 -9.79
C GLU A 163 24.90 0.09 -8.94
N LYS A 164 23.74 -0.11 -9.57
CA LYS A 164 22.48 -0.40 -8.89
C LYS A 164 22.51 -1.71 -8.09
N CYS A 165 23.28 -2.68 -8.57
CA CYS A 165 23.46 -3.94 -7.85
C CYS A 165 24.20 -3.69 -6.53
N ILE A 166 25.30 -2.93 -6.56
CA ILE A 166 26.02 -2.52 -5.36
C ILE A 166 25.10 -1.73 -4.40
N GLU A 167 24.35 -0.75 -4.94
CA GLU A 167 23.36 0.00 -4.14
C GLU A 167 22.30 -0.91 -3.50
N PHE A 168 21.80 -1.90 -4.24
CA PHE A 168 20.79 -2.83 -3.77
C PHE A 168 21.27 -3.70 -2.61
N TRP A 169 22.51 -4.21 -2.70
CA TRP A 169 23.12 -5.06 -1.69
C TRP A 169 23.84 -4.29 -0.58
N GLY A 170 24.12 -2.98 -0.82
CA GLY A 170 24.94 -2.15 0.05
C GLY A 170 26.45 -2.46 -0.01
N GLN A 171 26.86 -3.38 -0.87
CA GLN A 171 28.25 -3.79 -1.10
C GLN A 171 28.40 -4.52 -2.44
N GLU A 172 29.63 -4.65 -2.92
CA GLU A 172 29.96 -5.53 -4.03
C GLU A 172 29.67 -7.00 -3.66
N THR A 173 28.98 -7.72 -4.53
CA THR A 173 28.70 -9.17 -4.36
C THR A 173 28.92 -9.88 -5.67
N GLU A 174 29.05 -11.23 -5.61
CA GLU A 174 29.18 -12.05 -6.82
C GLU A 174 28.03 -11.84 -7.81
N ALA A 175 26.82 -11.61 -7.30
CA ALA A 175 25.66 -11.30 -8.14
C ALA A 175 25.82 -10.01 -8.96
N CYS A 176 26.70 -9.07 -8.54
CA CYS A 176 26.95 -7.85 -9.27
C CYS A 176 27.90 -8.05 -10.46
N ALA A 177 28.73 -9.09 -10.43
CA ALA A 177 29.66 -9.41 -11.51
C ALA A 177 28.93 -9.77 -12.85
N GLU A 178 27.67 -10.17 -12.77
CA GLU A 178 26.84 -10.49 -13.94
C GLU A 178 26.44 -9.24 -14.75
N PHE A 179 26.60 -8.04 -14.19
CA PHE A 179 26.22 -6.78 -14.83
C PHE A 179 27.44 -6.05 -15.35
N PRO A 180 27.38 -5.47 -16.59
CA PRO A 180 28.46 -4.68 -17.13
C PRO A 180 28.71 -3.44 -16.26
N LYS A 181 29.99 -3.12 -16.09
CA LYS A 181 30.47 -1.91 -15.39
C LYS A 181 30.27 -0.66 -16.23
#